data_c161728234f2bec531757fbbd7875ede
#
_entry.id   c161728234f2bec531757fbbd7875ede
#
_cell.length_a   1.000
_cell.length_b   1.000
_cell.length_c   1.000
_cell.angle_alpha   90.00
_cell.angle_beta   90.00
_cell.angle_gamma   90.00
#
_symmetry.space_group_name_H-M   'P 1'
#
loop_
_entity.id
_entity.type
_entity.pdbx_description
1 polymer ?
#
loop_
_entity_poly.entity_id
_entity_poly.type
_entity_poly.pdbx_seq_one_letter_code
_entity_poly.pdbx_strand_id
1 'polypeptide(L)'
;VRALLDIYATKIIAAGPVGAGAALKIAINVMTYAQFAAAATGHDLVQAQGGDPTSLLDAWREMGQLGTLTEQYSAMLGIPAAHIVGDFRHMLETQVGIGQKDLALATQLGPARAGAAEMLEALHDMMPAIYNVDEEHSA
;
A
#
# COMPACT_ATOMS: atom_id res chain seq x y z
N VAL A 1 17.39 -12.65 -24.92
CA VAL A 1 16.53 -12.48 -23.74
C VAL A 1 15.50 -11.37 -23.96
N ARG A 2 15.89 -10.16 -24.49
CA ARG A 2 14.98 -9.04 -24.68
C ARG A 2 13.82 -9.37 -25.62
N ALA A 3 14.10 -9.99 -26.78
CA ALA A 3 13.06 -10.39 -27.74
C ALA A 3 12.01 -11.36 -27.18
N LEU A 4 12.38 -12.17 -26.17
CA LEU A 4 11.43 -13.04 -25.46
C LEU A 4 10.57 -12.24 -24.48
N LEU A 5 11.15 -11.24 -23.80
CA LEU A 5 10.43 -10.40 -22.86
C LEU A 5 9.44 -9.48 -23.57
N ASP A 6 9.75 -9.02 -24.78
CA ASP A 6 8.87 -8.17 -25.61
C ASP A 6 7.55 -8.88 -25.99
N ILE A 7 7.48 -10.23 -25.88
CA ILE A 7 6.24 -11.00 -26.09
C ILE A 7 5.27 -10.86 -24.90
N TYR A 8 5.80 -10.67 -23.68
CA TYR A 8 5.02 -10.68 -22.44
C TYR A 8 4.85 -9.31 -21.80
N ALA A 9 5.67 -8.32 -22.19
CA ALA A 9 5.70 -7.02 -21.55
C ALA A 9 5.63 -5.88 -22.57
N THR A 10 4.68 -4.98 -22.38
CA THR A 10 4.54 -3.76 -23.19
C THR A 10 5.66 -2.75 -22.89
N LYS A 11 6.30 -2.85 -21.72
CA LYS A 11 7.41 -1.98 -21.33
C LYS A 11 8.42 -2.75 -20.47
N ILE A 12 9.68 -2.69 -20.85
CA ILE A 12 10.80 -3.27 -20.12
C ILE A 12 11.64 -2.14 -19.54
N ILE A 13 11.81 -2.13 -18.22
CA ILE A 13 12.62 -1.16 -17.50
C ILE A 13 13.95 -1.84 -17.10
N ALA A 14 15.06 -1.32 -17.60
CA ALA A 14 16.39 -1.76 -17.18
C ALA A 14 16.73 -1.08 -15.85
N ALA A 15 16.69 -1.84 -14.76
CA ALA A 15 16.89 -1.32 -13.41
C ALA A 15 18.37 -1.16 -13.01
N GLY A 16 19.29 -1.82 -13.72
CA GLY A 16 20.72 -1.76 -13.39
C GLY A 16 21.37 -3.16 -13.22
N PRO A 17 22.40 -3.29 -12.39
CA PRO A 17 23.09 -4.56 -12.11
C PRO A 17 22.15 -5.62 -11.51
N VAL A 18 22.65 -6.85 -11.39
CA VAL A 18 21.91 -7.95 -10.73
C VAL A 18 21.49 -7.52 -9.33
N GLY A 19 20.21 -7.73 -9.01
CA GLY A 19 19.60 -7.29 -7.75
C GLY A 19 18.87 -5.95 -7.83
N ALA A 20 19.24 -5.04 -8.73
CA ALA A 20 18.60 -3.72 -8.85
C ALA A 20 17.10 -3.82 -9.22
N GLY A 21 16.70 -4.84 -10.00
CA GLY A 21 15.29 -5.08 -10.32
C GLY A 21 14.46 -5.46 -9.09
N ALA A 22 15.01 -6.25 -8.18
CA ALA A 22 14.36 -6.59 -6.91
C ALA A 22 14.22 -5.35 -6.02
N ALA A 23 15.28 -4.55 -5.89
CA ALA A 23 15.24 -3.30 -5.13
C ALA A 23 14.22 -2.31 -5.71
N LEU A 24 14.14 -2.19 -7.04
CA LEU A 24 13.13 -1.37 -7.72
C LEU A 24 11.71 -1.83 -7.38
N LYS A 25 11.44 -3.14 -7.43
CA LYS A 25 10.13 -3.71 -7.05
C LYS A 25 9.78 -3.39 -5.60
N ILE A 26 10.72 -3.56 -4.67
CA ILE A 26 10.50 -3.22 -3.26
C ILE A 26 10.23 -1.72 -3.08
N ALA A 27 10.97 -0.84 -3.76
CA ALA A 27 10.74 0.60 -3.69
C ALA A 27 9.35 1.02 -4.20
N ILE A 28 8.85 0.37 -5.26
CA ILE A 28 7.48 0.57 -5.76
C ILE A 28 6.46 0.17 -4.69
N ASN A 29 6.65 -0.97 -4.04
CA ASN A 29 5.74 -1.47 -3.01
C ASN A 29 5.75 -0.58 -1.75
N VAL A 30 6.93 -0.10 -1.31
CA VAL A 30 7.02 0.89 -0.21
C VAL A 30 6.18 2.13 -0.51
N MET A 31 6.27 2.67 -1.73
CA MET A 31 5.45 3.82 -2.14
C MET A 31 3.95 3.49 -2.08
N THR A 32 3.56 2.31 -2.55
CA THR A 32 2.16 1.86 -2.53
C THR A 32 1.62 1.76 -1.10
N TYR A 33 2.36 1.11 -0.19
CA TYR A 33 1.91 0.96 1.20
C TYR A 33 1.89 2.30 1.95
N ALA A 34 2.84 3.19 1.69
CA ALA A 34 2.82 4.54 2.25
C ALA A 34 1.60 5.34 1.78
N GLN A 35 1.23 5.23 0.51
CA GLN A 35 0.02 5.85 -0.01
C GLN A 35 -1.26 5.27 0.60
N PHE A 36 -1.32 3.95 0.80
CA PHE A 36 -2.45 3.30 1.44
C PHE A 36 -2.60 3.75 2.90
N ALA A 37 -1.51 3.77 3.67
CA ALA A 37 -1.51 4.27 5.03
C ALA A 37 -1.96 5.73 5.11
N ALA A 38 -1.46 6.59 4.22
CA ALA A 38 -1.87 7.99 4.15
C ALA A 38 -3.35 8.14 3.77
N ALA A 39 -3.85 7.31 2.84
CA ALA A 39 -5.25 7.34 2.43
C ALA A 39 -6.20 6.90 3.56
N ALA A 40 -5.87 5.80 4.26
CA ALA A 40 -6.64 5.34 5.42
C ALA A 40 -6.67 6.41 6.52
N THR A 41 -5.51 6.95 6.90
CA THR A 41 -5.41 8.00 7.91
C THR A 41 -6.20 9.25 7.51
N GLY A 42 -6.12 9.67 6.24
CA GLY A 42 -6.87 10.82 5.75
C GLY A 42 -8.39 10.59 5.79
N HIS A 43 -8.85 9.40 5.43
CA HIS A 43 -10.24 8.98 5.53
C HIS A 43 -10.72 9.10 6.99
N ASP A 44 -9.99 8.52 7.93
CA ASP A 44 -10.34 8.53 9.36
C ASP A 44 -10.36 9.95 9.94
N LEU A 45 -9.40 10.79 9.55
CA LEU A 45 -9.37 12.20 9.97
C LEU A 45 -10.62 12.97 9.55
N VAL A 46 -11.05 12.79 8.30
CA VAL A 46 -12.27 13.46 7.79
C VAL A 46 -13.50 12.92 8.50
N GLN A 47 -13.61 11.59 8.64
CA GLN A 47 -14.75 10.94 9.31
C GLN A 47 -14.85 11.33 10.78
N ALA A 48 -13.73 11.38 11.52
CA ALA A 48 -13.69 11.78 12.93
C ALA A 48 -14.19 13.21 13.17
N GLN A 49 -14.11 14.08 12.15
CA GLN A 49 -14.64 15.44 12.21
C GLN A 49 -16.06 15.57 11.62
N GLY A 50 -16.73 14.45 11.32
CA GLY A 50 -18.07 14.44 10.74
C GLY A 50 -18.13 14.84 9.27
N GLY A 51 -16.99 14.89 8.59
CA GLY A 51 -16.89 15.16 7.15
C GLY A 51 -17.25 13.91 6.31
N ASP A 52 -17.49 14.14 5.01
CA ASP A 52 -17.68 13.07 4.05
C ASP A 52 -16.35 12.65 3.41
N PRO A 53 -15.84 11.42 3.66
CA PRO A 53 -14.61 10.95 3.06
C PRO A 53 -14.62 10.90 1.53
N THR A 54 -15.78 10.88 0.86
CA THR A 54 -15.85 10.91 -0.60
C THR A 54 -15.33 12.24 -1.16
N SER A 55 -15.54 13.34 -0.44
CA SER A 55 -14.99 14.65 -0.78
C SER A 55 -13.46 14.67 -0.78
N LEU A 56 -12.83 13.85 0.07
CA LEU A 56 -11.38 13.70 0.12
C LEU A 56 -10.83 13.03 -1.16
N LEU A 57 -11.52 12.03 -1.69
CA LEU A 57 -11.16 11.39 -2.95
C LEU A 57 -11.21 12.36 -4.12
N ASP A 58 -12.25 13.19 -4.18
CA ASP A 58 -12.38 14.19 -5.23
C ASP A 58 -11.29 15.26 -5.14
N ALA A 59 -10.95 15.70 -3.92
CA ALA A 59 -9.84 16.61 -3.71
C ALA A 59 -8.50 16.01 -4.14
N TRP A 60 -8.22 14.76 -3.81
CA TRP A 60 -6.98 14.08 -4.24
C TRP A 60 -6.90 13.90 -5.75
N ARG A 61 -8.02 13.62 -6.44
CA ARG A 61 -8.07 13.57 -7.91
C ARG A 61 -7.72 14.93 -8.53
N GLU A 62 -8.37 15.98 -8.05
CA GLU A 62 -8.14 17.35 -8.55
C GLU A 62 -6.68 17.80 -8.32
N MET A 63 -6.10 17.43 -7.18
CA MET A 63 -4.70 17.74 -6.85
C MET A 63 -3.67 16.80 -7.51
N GLY A 64 -4.11 15.79 -8.26
CA GLY A 64 -3.22 14.82 -8.92
C GLY A 64 -2.47 13.91 -7.96
N GLN A 65 -2.97 13.71 -6.74
CA GLN A 65 -2.34 12.88 -5.71
C GLN A 65 -2.76 11.40 -5.80
N LEU A 66 -3.83 11.09 -6.50
CA LEU A 66 -4.39 9.75 -6.60
C LEU A 66 -3.79 8.98 -7.78
N GLY A 67 -3.04 7.91 -7.48
CA GLY A 67 -2.69 6.88 -8.45
C GLY A 67 -3.79 5.82 -8.53
N THR A 68 -3.84 5.05 -9.64
CA THR A 68 -4.86 4.02 -9.89
C THR A 68 -4.99 3.01 -8.73
N LEU A 69 -3.87 2.54 -8.17
CA LEU A 69 -3.90 1.58 -7.06
C LEU A 69 -4.45 2.22 -5.78
N THR A 70 -4.08 3.47 -5.48
CA THR A 70 -4.56 4.18 -4.30
C THR A 70 -6.04 4.50 -4.43
N GLU A 71 -6.53 4.82 -5.64
CA GLU A 71 -7.94 5.02 -5.91
C GLU A 71 -8.76 3.74 -5.68
N GLN A 72 -8.29 2.60 -6.20
CA GLN A 72 -8.92 1.30 -5.97
C GLN A 72 -8.94 0.91 -4.50
N TYR A 73 -7.83 1.13 -3.80
CA TYR A 73 -7.73 0.91 -2.36
C TYR A 73 -8.71 1.79 -1.58
N SER A 74 -8.75 3.08 -1.89
CA SER A 74 -9.63 4.05 -1.20
C SER A 74 -11.12 3.70 -1.34
N ALA A 75 -11.52 3.06 -2.43
CA ALA A 75 -12.88 2.55 -2.60
C ALA A 75 -13.23 1.41 -1.61
N MET A 76 -12.22 0.75 -1.03
CA MET A 76 -12.41 -0.31 -0.02
C MET A 76 -12.54 0.24 1.40
N LEU A 77 -12.06 1.45 1.67
CA LEU A 77 -12.10 2.05 3.01
C LEU A 77 -13.52 2.21 3.59
N GLY A 78 -14.51 2.34 2.71
CA GLY A 78 -15.91 2.41 3.10
C GLY A 78 -16.57 1.06 3.41
N ILE A 79 -15.85 -0.07 3.29
CA ILE A 79 -16.41 -1.40 3.58
C ILE A 79 -16.39 -1.62 5.10
N PRO A 80 -17.56 -1.79 5.75
CA PRO A 80 -17.60 -2.08 7.18
C PRO A 80 -16.82 -3.38 7.51
N ALA A 81 -16.07 -3.39 8.61
CA ALA A 81 -15.29 -4.55 9.05
C ALA A 81 -16.14 -5.82 9.17
N ALA A 82 -17.41 -5.69 9.57
CA ALA A 82 -18.36 -6.81 9.64
C ALA A 82 -18.62 -7.51 8.29
N HIS A 83 -18.32 -6.87 7.16
CA HIS A 83 -18.43 -7.46 5.82
C HIS A 83 -17.12 -8.07 5.31
N ILE A 84 -16.02 -7.90 6.05
CA ILE A 84 -14.71 -8.47 5.73
C ILE A 84 -14.62 -9.85 6.38
N VAL A 85 -15.20 -10.85 5.74
CA VAL A 85 -15.33 -12.21 6.27
C VAL A 85 -14.96 -13.27 5.23
N GLY A 86 -14.72 -14.50 5.66
CA GLY A 86 -14.47 -15.65 4.78
C GLY A 86 -13.28 -15.46 3.85
N ASP A 87 -13.44 -15.83 2.58
CA ASP A 87 -12.39 -15.77 1.56
C ASP A 87 -11.88 -14.34 1.30
N PHE A 88 -12.77 -13.34 1.45
CA PHE A 88 -12.37 -11.94 1.30
C PHE A 88 -11.42 -11.51 2.41
N ARG A 89 -11.72 -11.83 3.67
CA ARG A 89 -10.82 -11.59 4.79
C ARG A 89 -9.46 -12.29 4.58
N HIS A 90 -9.50 -13.57 4.22
CA HIS A 90 -8.28 -14.35 3.97
C HIS A 90 -7.41 -13.75 2.85
N MET A 91 -8.04 -13.23 1.79
CA MET A 91 -7.33 -12.50 0.73
C MET A 91 -6.62 -11.26 1.29
N LEU A 92 -7.29 -10.46 2.11
CA LEU A 92 -6.71 -9.26 2.72
C LEU A 92 -5.58 -9.59 3.69
N GLU A 93 -5.73 -10.63 4.53
CA GLU A 93 -4.67 -11.14 5.41
C GLU A 93 -3.43 -11.59 4.61
N THR A 94 -3.64 -12.19 3.44
CA THR A 94 -2.56 -12.52 2.52
C THR A 94 -1.83 -11.27 2.02
N GLN A 95 -2.55 -10.20 1.68
CA GLN A 95 -1.95 -8.91 1.28
C GLN A 95 -1.14 -8.28 2.43
N VAL A 96 -1.65 -8.36 3.67
CA VAL A 96 -0.91 -7.95 4.87
C VAL A 96 0.43 -8.67 4.96
N GLY A 97 0.44 -10.01 4.88
CA GLY A 97 1.67 -10.80 4.95
C GLY A 97 2.67 -10.48 3.83
N ILE A 98 2.18 -10.24 2.61
CA ILE A 98 3.03 -9.81 1.48
C ILE A 98 3.64 -8.44 1.76
N GLY A 99 2.86 -7.48 2.23
CA GLY A 99 3.31 -6.13 2.54
C GLY A 99 4.34 -6.11 3.67
N GLN A 100 4.07 -6.81 4.77
CA GLN A 100 5.00 -6.93 5.89
C GLN A 100 6.34 -7.53 5.46
N LYS A 101 6.32 -8.60 4.67
CA LYS A 101 7.55 -9.19 4.12
C LYS A 101 8.32 -8.20 3.25
N ASP A 102 7.65 -7.46 2.38
CA ASP A 102 8.31 -6.51 1.47
C ASP A 102 8.87 -5.30 2.24
N LEU A 103 8.19 -4.82 3.28
CA LEU A 103 8.67 -3.76 4.17
C LEU A 103 9.88 -4.21 5.01
N ALA A 104 9.85 -5.44 5.54
CA ALA A 104 11.00 -6.02 6.22
C ALA A 104 12.22 -6.15 5.30
N LEU A 105 12.03 -6.55 4.03
CA LEU A 105 13.09 -6.55 3.03
C LEU A 105 13.61 -5.14 2.73
N ALA A 106 12.73 -4.13 2.66
CA ALA A 106 13.13 -2.74 2.46
C ALA A 106 14.03 -2.25 3.61
N THR A 107 13.71 -2.57 4.85
CA THR A 107 14.55 -2.26 6.02
C THR A 107 15.92 -2.92 5.92
N GLN A 108 15.97 -4.21 5.51
CA GLN A 108 17.24 -4.95 5.32
C GLN A 108 18.12 -4.37 4.20
N LEU A 109 17.52 -3.75 3.18
CA LEU A 109 18.28 -3.07 2.11
C LEU A 109 19.01 -1.81 2.62
N GLY A 110 18.73 -1.35 3.83
CA GLY A 110 19.45 -0.30 4.52
C GLY A 110 19.28 1.09 3.88
N PRO A 111 18.09 1.70 3.93
CA PRO A 111 17.90 3.03 3.40
C PRO A 111 18.77 4.05 4.14
N ALA A 112 19.50 4.88 3.40
CA ALA A 112 20.45 5.84 3.97
C ALA A 112 19.79 7.13 4.50
N ARG A 113 18.53 7.39 4.18
CA ARG A 113 17.83 8.60 4.62
C ARG A 113 17.45 8.48 6.09
N ALA A 114 17.75 9.50 6.88
CA ALA A 114 17.33 9.58 8.28
C ALA A 114 15.81 9.45 8.42
N GLY A 115 15.34 8.66 9.38
CA GLY A 115 13.93 8.37 9.61
C GLY A 115 13.31 7.33 8.67
N ALA A 116 14.07 6.81 7.70
CA ALA A 116 13.49 5.86 6.73
C ALA A 116 13.24 4.48 7.34
N ALA A 117 14.08 4.01 8.24
CA ALA A 117 13.88 2.73 8.93
C ALA A 117 12.65 2.78 9.82
N GLU A 118 12.49 3.83 10.60
CA GLU A 118 11.35 4.07 11.48
C GLU A 118 10.04 4.17 10.68
N MET A 119 10.06 4.83 9.52
CA MET A 119 8.91 4.87 8.62
C MET A 119 8.53 3.47 8.11
N LEU A 120 9.51 2.66 7.71
CA LEU A 120 9.27 1.30 7.21
C LEU A 120 8.71 0.39 8.30
N GLU A 121 9.21 0.50 9.54
CA GLU A 121 8.70 -0.23 10.70
C GLU A 121 7.26 0.20 11.03
N ALA A 122 6.98 1.50 11.06
CA ALA A 122 5.63 2.00 11.29
C ALA A 122 4.65 1.50 10.21
N LEU A 123 5.03 1.52 8.94
CA LEU A 123 4.22 0.98 7.85
C LEU A 123 3.99 -0.52 8.00
N HIS A 124 5.03 -1.28 8.39
CA HIS A 124 4.93 -2.72 8.63
C HIS A 124 3.87 -3.04 9.70
N ASP A 125 3.90 -2.31 10.80
CA ASP A 125 2.99 -2.52 11.93
C ASP A 125 1.56 -2.05 11.61
N MET A 126 1.42 -1.05 10.76
CA MET A 126 0.11 -0.57 10.29
C MET A 126 -0.56 -1.49 9.26
N MET A 127 0.14 -2.46 8.67
CA MET A 127 -0.42 -3.27 7.57
C MET A 127 -1.77 -3.93 7.90
N PRO A 128 -2.01 -4.53 9.09
CA PRO A 128 -3.32 -5.09 9.43
C PRO A 128 -4.44 -4.04 9.45
N ALA A 129 -4.18 -2.87 10.03
CA ALA A 129 -5.14 -1.76 10.09
C ALA A 129 -5.41 -1.17 8.70
N ILE A 130 -4.38 -1.02 7.85
CA ILE A 130 -4.53 -0.58 6.45
C ILE A 130 -5.56 -1.44 5.70
N TYR A 131 -5.57 -2.75 5.94
CA TYR A 131 -6.52 -3.66 5.30
C TYR A 131 -7.77 -4.00 6.14
N ASN A 132 -7.95 -3.30 7.27
CA ASN A 132 -9.10 -3.45 8.17
C ASN A 132 -9.31 -4.91 8.64
N VAL A 133 -8.20 -5.60 8.96
CA VAL A 133 -8.17 -7.00 9.46
C VAL A 133 -7.50 -7.13 10.82
N ASP A 134 -7.21 -6.02 11.49
CA ASP A 134 -6.77 -5.97 12.88
C ASP A 134 -7.87 -6.45 13.86
N GLU A 135 -7.48 -6.89 15.04
CA GLU A 135 -8.41 -7.44 16.04
C GLU A 135 -9.33 -6.36 16.64
N GLU A 136 -8.91 -5.09 16.66
CA GLU A 136 -9.65 -4.00 17.29
C GLU A 136 -10.96 -3.65 16.56
N HIS A 137 -11.08 -3.96 15.27
CA HIS A 137 -12.28 -3.70 14.48
C HIS A 137 -13.21 -4.92 14.36
N SER A 138 -12.94 -6.00 15.09
CA SER A 138 -13.71 -7.26 15.04
C SER A 138 -14.76 -7.38 16.16
N ALA A 139 -15.00 -6.32 16.94
CA ALA A 139 -15.94 -6.29 18.06
C ALA A 139 -17.21 -5.49 17.80
#